data_2f1fdb2b9a3f6f734dffd2853dac649a
#
_entry.id   2f1fdb2b9a3f6f734dffd2853dac649a
#
_cell.length_a   1.000
_cell.length_b   1.000
_cell.length_c   1.000
_cell.angle_alpha   90.00
_cell.angle_beta   90.00
_cell.angle_gamma   90.00
#
_symmetry.space_group_name_H-M   'P 1'
#
loop_
_entity.id
_entity.type
_entity.pdbx_description
1 polymer ?
#
loop_
_entity_poly.entity_id
_entity_poly.type
_entity_poly.pdbx_seq_one_letter_code
_entity_poly.pdbx_strand_id
1 'polypeptide(L)'
;SLADLQKYLEEATLTGNNPICSWGAYADMKDSNTNVAYLSEFSIGMGSDYYQKESPSNTEALQKYEGFVAQVFEAIGEKNPKEKASKQVAFEKSIAKLMLTNEESRDPNLSYNPQTMTELKALVKNLDLPALLKNVGMTQDKVILTQMRLYKDYDKLINAANLPLLKDYLKYMLVLSNITNLNEQLDNLSFEFYNKYLRGQQEQRSITKRAFGVIDGSLGEAFGKLYVEKYFPKEAKEQMLTLISYLRKSFVEHIKNLSWMSEETKKKALVKLDKLGVKVWYPDKWEDYSKLTMNPEVS
;
A
#
# COMPACT_ATOMS: atom_id res chain seq x y z
N SER A 1 10.67 -17.49 19.28
CA SER A 1 10.08 -18.62 18.52
C SER A 1 9.14 -18.13 17.43
N LEU A 2 8.73 -19.01 16.52
CA LEU A 2 7.69 -18.69 15.52
C LEU A 2 6.34 -18.38 16.20
N ALA A 3 6.05 -18.98 17.35
CA ALA A 3 4.86 -18.67 18.12
C ALA A 3 4.87 -17.24 18.66
N ASP A 4 6.02 -16.73 19.11
CA ASP A 4 6.15 -15.34 19.54
C ASP A 4 6.02 -14.38 18.36
N LEU A 5 6.55 -14.76 17.19
CA LEU A 5 6.38 -14.01 15.95
C LEU A 5 4.90 -13.95 15.57
N GLN A 6 4.17 -15.07 15.59
CA GLN A 6 2.74 -15.12 15.33
C GLN A 6 1.97 -14.13 16.22
N LYS A 7 2.22 -14.20 17.55
CA LYS A 7 1.57 -13.30 18.51
C LYS A 7 1.85 -11.82 18.23
N TYR A 8 3.12 -11.47 17.94
CA TYR A 8 3.48 -10.11 17.56
C TYR A 8 2.73 -9.64 16.31
N LEU A 9 2.65 -10.52 15.29
CA LEU A 9 1.96 -10.18 14.04
C LEU A 9 0.44 -10.05 14.21
N GLU A 10 -0.17 -10.76 15.15
CA GLU A 10 -1.58 -10.60 15.52
C GLU A 10 -1.85 -9.18 16.04
N GLU A 11 -1.00 -8.67 16.93
CA GLU A 11 -1.08 -7.30 17.43
C GLU A 11 -0.76 -6.28 16.34
N ALA A 12 0.29 -6.50 15.55
CA ALA A 12 0.70 -5.62 14.46
C ALA A 12 -0.37 -5.53 13.35
N THR A 13 -1.10 -6.61 13.09
CA THR A 13 -2.20 -6.61 12.10
C THR A 13 -3.36 -5.75 12.54
N LEU A 14 -3.71 -5.75 13.84
CA LEU A 14 -4.77 -4.89 14.39
C LEU A 14 -4.45 -3.40 14.28
N THR A 15 -3.18 -3.04 14.39
CA THR A 15 -2.70 -1.65 14.30
C THR A 15 -2.32 -1.22 12.88
N GLY A 16 -2.46 -2.10 11.88
CA GLY A 16 -2.04 -1.83 10.49
C GLY A 16 -0.52 -1.80 10.27
N ASN A 17 0.27 -2.25 11.25
CA ASN A 17 1.74 -2.24 11.22
C ASN A 17 2.37 -3.60 10.90
N ASN A 18 1.68 -4.48 10.19
CA ASN A 18 2.20 -5.79 9.82
C ASN A 18 2.95 -5.73 8.47
N PRO A 19 4.30 -5.70 8.44
CA PRO A 19 5.06 -5.59 7.21
C PRO A 19 5.21 -6.92 6.45
N ILE A 20 4.79 -8.05 7.04
CA ILE A 20 4.91 -9.38 6.45
C ILE A 20 3.65 -9.78 5.69
N CYS A 21 2.50 -9.27 6.11
CA CYS A 21 1.21 -9.56 5.51
C CYS A 21 0.37 -8.27 5.41
N SER A 22 0.57 -7.52 4.35
CA SER A 22 -0.31 -6.40 4.02
C SER A 22 -1.63 -6.92 3.47
N TRP A 23 -2.75 -6.34 3.90
CA TRP A 23 -4.07 -6.71 3.43
C TRP A 23 -5.01 -5.51 3.29
N GLY A 24 -6.03 -5.67 2.47
CA GLY A 24 -7.08 -4.66 2.31
C GLY A 24 -8.34 -5.27 1.71
N ALA A 25 -9.49 -4.69 2.04
CA ALA A 25 -10.78 -5.10 1.49
C ALA A 25 -11.13 -4.24 0.27
N TYR A 26 -11.30 -4.87 -0.88
CA TYR A 26 -11.64 -4.21 -2.13
C TYR A 26 -12.69 -5.01 -2.90
N ALA A 27 -13.32 -4.38 -3.89
CA ALA A 27 -14.22 -5.08 -4.79
C ALA A 27 -13.54 -6.26 -5.49
N ASP A 28 -14.19 -7.40 -5.52
CA ASP A 28 -13.71 -8.57 -6.26
C ASP A 28 -13.65 -8.23 -7.76
N MET A 29 -12.51 -8.52 -8.41
CA MET A 29 -12.33 -8.25 -9.85
C MET A 29 -13.35 -9.00 -10.74
N LYS A 30 -13.90 -10.11 -10.27
CA LYS A 30 -14.90 -10.90 -10.99
C LYS A 30 -16.35 -10.60 -10.61
N ASP A 31 -16.55 -9.97 -9.43
CA ASP A 31 -17.86 -9.54 -8.94
C ASP A 31 -17.73 -8.23 -8.15
N SER A 32 -17.88 -7.12 -8.84
CA SER A 32 -17.73 -5.77 -8.27
C SER A 32 -18.79 -5.41 -7.20
N ASN A 33 -19.81 -6.25 -6.99
CA ASN A 33 -20.80 -6.05 -5.92
C ASN A 33 -20.38 -6.70 -4.59
N THR A 34 -19.31 -7.49 -4.61
CA THR A 34 -18.79 -8.19 -3.43
C THR A 34 -17.41 -7.67 -3.09
N ASN A 35 -17.18 -7.31 -1.83
CA ASN A 35 -15.84 -7.02 -1.32
C ASN A 35 -15.14 -8.30 -0.87
N VAL A 36 -13.86 -8.40 -1.14
CA VAL A 36 -13.01 -9.54 -0.74
C VAL A 36 -11.67 -9.01 -0.20
N ALA A 37 -11.05 -9.76 0.71
CA ALA A 37 -9.72 -9.41 1.19
C ALA A 37 -8.65 -9.78 0.15
N TYR A 38 -7.79 -8.82 -0.15
CA TYR A 38 -6.57 -9.00 -0.94
C TYR A 38 -5.38 -9.02 0.02
N LEU A 39 -4.54 -10.02 -0.12
CA LEU A 39 -3.28 -10.13 0.59
C LEU A 39 -2.13 -9.82 -0.37
N SER A 40 -1.26 -8.92 0.05
CA SER A 40 -0.15 -8.41 -0.75
C SER A 40 1.20 -8.98 -0.30
N GLU A 41 2.25 -8.36 -0.79
CA GLU A 41 3.64 -8.67 -0.50
C GLU A 41 4.08 -8.20 0.90
N PHE A 42 5.30 -8.59 1.25
CA PHE A 42 6.04 -8.01 2.36
C PHE A 42 6.44 -6.58 2.02
N SER A 43 6.51 -5.74 3.04
CA SER A 43 7.05 -4.39 2.88
C SER A 43 8.55 -4.43 2.58
N ILE A 44 8.99 -3.58 1.66
CA ILE A 44 10.39 -3.35 1.34
C ILE A 44 10.66 -1.85 1.30
N GLY A 45 11.88 -1.44 1.59
CA GLY A 45 12.18 -0.02 1.79
C GLY A 45 12.24 0.83 0.52
N MET A 46 12.37 0.21 -0.66
CA MET A 46 12.31 0.90 -1.96
C MET A 46 11.37 0.17 -2.91
N GLY A 47 11.04 0.77 -4.05
CA GLY A 47 10.28 0.10 -5.10
C GLY A 47 10.97 -1.19 -5.57
N SER A 48 10.20 -2.22 -5.91
CA SER A 48 10.72 -3.54 -6.31
C SER A 48 11.69 -3.47 -7.50
N ASP A 49 11.50 -2.54 -8.41
CA ASP A 49 12.39 -2.34 -9.58
C ASP A 49 13.85 -2.09 -9.21
N TYR A 50 14.12 -1.41 -8.08
CA TYR A 50 15.50 -1.20 -7.63
C TYR A 50 16.22 -2.50 -7.30
N TYR A 51 15.47 -3.51 -6.83
CA TYR A 51 16.01 -4.83 -6.48
C TYR A 51 15.98 -5.83 -7.62
N GLN A 52 15.01 -5.71 -8.54
CA GLN A 52 14.77 -6.67 -9.62
C GLN A 52 15.54 -6.36 -10.89
N LYS A 53 15.76 -5.07 -11.21
CA LYS A 53 16.40 -4.63 -12.45
C LYS A 53 17.86 -4.28 -12.20
N GLU A 54 18.78 -4.98 -12.86
CA GLU A 54 20.21 -4.66 -12.79
C GLU A 54 20.53 -3.47 -13.70
N SER A 55 21.02 -2.40 -13.08
CA SER A 55 21.55 -1.22 -13.78
C SER A 55 22.55 -0.50 -12.87
N PRO A 56 23.48 0.29 -13.43
CA PRO A 56 24.42 1.08 -12.62
C PRO A 56 23.69 2.02 -11.64
N SER A 57 22.61 2.64 -12.07
CA SER A 57 21.81 3.54 -11.22
C SER A 57 21.11 2.79 -10.07
N ASN A 58 20.55 1.60 -10.32
CA ASN A 58 19.92 0.80 -9.26
C ASN A 58 20.97 0.27 -8.28
N THR A 59 22.14 -0.12 -8.77
CA THR A 59 23.25 -0.56 -7.90
C THR A 59 23.69 0.57 -6.98
N GLU A 60 23.88 1.79 -7.51
CA GLU A 60 24.21 2.96 -6.70
C GLU A 60 23.09 3.27 -5.68
N ALA A 61 21.83 3.25 -6.11
CA ALA A 61 20.70 3.51 -5.23
C ALA A 61 20.62 2.50 -4.07
N LEU A 62 20.85 1.20 -4.34
CA LEU A 62 20.90 0.17 -3.31
C LEU A 62 22.08 0.35 -2.34
N GLN A 63 23.24 0.78 -2.81
CA GLN A 63 24.39 1.08 -1.93
C GLN A 63 24.07 2.27 -1.01
N LYS A 64 23.46 3.34 -1.54
CA LYS A 64 23.03 4.47 -0.73
C LYS A 64 21.92 4.09 0.24
N TYR A 65 21.01 3.22 -0.19
CA TYR A 65 19.97 2.68 0.68
C TYR A 65 20.55 1.86 1.84
N GLU A 66 21.54 0.99 1.57
CA GLU A 66 22.23 0.25 2.64
C GLU A 66 22.90 1.20 3.65
N GLY A 67 23.51 2.28 3.16
CA GLY A 67 24.03 3.34 4.03
C GLY A 67 22.97 4.02 4.90
N PHE A 68 21.81 4.32 4.32
CA PHE A 68 20.66 4.87 5.04
C PHE A 68 20.14 3.89 6.10
N VAL A 69 19.96 2.61 5.76
CA VAL A 69 19.54 1.56 6.71
C VAL A 69 20.51 1.44 7.89
N ALA A 70 21.83 1.52 7.62
CA ALA A 70 22.85 1.49 8.68
C ALA A 70 22.71 2.69 9.62
N GLN A 71 22.49 3.90 9.10
CA GLN A 71 22.26 5.10 9.90
C GLN A 71 20.98 5.01 10.75
N VAL A 72 19.91 4.41 10.22
CA VAL A 72 18.68 4.16 10.99
C VAL A 72 18.95 3.18 12.13
N PHE A 73 19.64 2.06 11.88
CA PHE A 73 20.00 1.12 12.95
C PHE A 73 20.91 1.75 14.02
N GLU A 74 21.84 2.60 13.60
CA GLU A 74 22.69 3.35 14.53
C GLU A 74 21.88 4.33 15.39
N ALA A 75 20.97 5.09 14.76
CA ALA A 75 20.14 6.07 15.45
C ALA A 75 19.20 5.46 16.50
N ILE A 76 18.80 4.20 16.34
CA ILE A 76 18.00 3.46 17.32
C ILE A 76 18.85 2.62 18.30
N GLY A 77 20.18 2.78 18.28
CA GLY A 77 21.09 2.15 19.24
C GLY A 77 21.40 0.67 18.99
N GLU A 78 21.19 0.18 17.76
CA GLU A 78 21.50 -1.20 17.42
C GLU A 78 23.01 -1.45 17.31
N LYS A 79 23.44 -2.62 17.79
CA LYS A 79 24.84 -3.06 17.64
C LYS A 79 25.06 -3.55 16.20
N ASN A 80 26.28 -3.32 15.67
CA ASN A 80 26.69 -3.74 14.33
C ASN A 80 25.76 -3.21 13.20
N PRO A 81 25.46 -1.91 13.15
CA PRO A 81 24.44 -1.36 12.26
C PRO A 81 24.73 -1.63 10.78
N LYS A 82 25.99 -1.60 10.34
CA LYS A 82 26.39 -1.90 8.96
C LYS A 82 26.13 -3.35 8.56
N GLU A 83 26.45 -4.30 9.45
CA GLU A 83 26.16 -5.72 9.21
C GLU A 83 24.67 -5.99 9.13
N LYS A 84 23.89 -5.37 10.06
CA LYS A 84 22.42 -5.47 10.03
C LYS A 84 21.84 -4.86 8.75
N ALA A 85 22.34 -3.72 8.29
CA ALA A 85 21.90 -3.08 7.07
C ALA A 85 22.14 -3.98 5.84
N SER A 86 23.32 -4.56 5.73
CA SER A 86 23.64 -5.47 4.62
C SER A 86 22.71 -6.69 4.60
N LYS A 87 22.43 -7.30 5.77
CA LYS A 87 21.48 -8.40 5.92
C LYS A 87 20.05 -7.98 5.58
N GLN A 88 19.63 -6.79 6.01
CA GLN A 88 18.32 -6.20 5.72
C GLN A 88 18.12 -6.04 4.22
N VAL A 89 19.04 -5.39 3.53
CA VAL A 89 18.95 -5.15 2.08
C VAL A 89 18.99 -6.47 1.31
N ALA A 90 19.81 -7.43 1.73
CA ALA A 90 19.85 -8.77 1.14
C ALA A 90 18.52 -9.51 1.31
N PHE A 91 17.87 -9.38 2.47
CA PHE A 91 16.56 -9.97 2.74
C PHE A 91 15.47 -9.32 1.88
N GLU A 92 15.42 -8.00 1.80
CA GLU A 92 14.49 -7.27 0.92
C GLU A 92 14.69 -7.65 -0.56
N LYS A 93 15.94 -7.83 -1.00
CA LYS A 93 16.25 -8.34 -2.34
C LYS A 93 15.70 -9.76 -2.57
N SER A 94 15.73 -10.62 -1.55
CA SER A 94 15.14 -11.96 -1.62
C SER A 94 13.62 -11.93 -1.72
N ILE A 95 12.96 -11.02 -1.00
CA ILE A 95 11.53 -10.76 -1.10
C ILE A 95 11.18 -10.25 -2.50
N ALA A 96 11.84 -9.19 -2.95
CA ALA A 96 11.58 -8.54 -4.22
C ALA A 96 11.71 -9.50 -5.42
N LYS A 97 12.62 -10.46 -5.38
CA LYS A 97 12.76 -11.50 -6.42
C LYS A 97 11.54 -12.41 -6.57
N LEU A 98 10.74 -12.53 -5.51
CA LEU A 98 9.51 -13.33 -5.49
C LEU A 98 8.27 -12.49 -5.85
N MET A 99 8.39 -11.17 -5.84
CA MET A 99 7.31 -10.26 -6.23
C MET A 99 7.11 -10.25 -7.75
N LEU A 100 5.91 -9.92 -8.18
CA LEU A 100 5.64 -9.57 -9.57
C LEU A 100 6.43 -8.30 -9.94
N THR A 101 6.92 -8.23 -11.17
CA THR A 101 7.47 -6.98 -11.70
C THR A 101 6.36 -5.95 -11.91
N ASN A 102 6.70 -4.68 -12.08
CA ASN A 102 5.73 -3.63 -12.37
C ASN A 102 4.93 -3.89 -13.67
N GLU A 103 5.54 -4.56 -14.63
CA GLU A 103 4.89 -4.98 -15.86
C GLU A 103 3.91 -6.15 -15.61
N GLU A 104 4.37 -7.19 -14.90
CA GLU A 104 3.56 -8.36 -14.55
C GLU A 104 2.36 -8.00 -13.64
N SER A 105 2.52 -7.04 -12.73
CA SER A 105 1.46 -6.61 -11.82
C SER A 105 0.24 -5.98 -12.53
N ARG A 106 0.42 -5.57 -13.79
CA ARG A 106 -0.67 -5.04 -14.63
C ARG A 106 -1.52 -6.14 -15.27
N ASP A 107 -1.05 -7.39 -15.24
CA ASP A 107 -1.86 -8.52 -15.69
C ASP A 107 -2.71 -9.07 -14.53
N PRO A 108 -4.04 -8.88 -14.59
CA PRO A 108 -4.92 -9.37 -13.53
C PRO A 108 -4.92 -10.91 -13.39
N ASN A 109 -4.50 -11.65 -14.42
CA ASN A 109 -4.39 -13.11 -14.32
C ASN A 109 -3.22 -13.53 -13.42
N LEU A 110 -2.21 -12.68 -13.24
CA LEU A 110 -1.09 -12.94 -12.32
C LEU A 110 -1.38 -12.47 -10.89
N SER A 111 -2.17 -11.40 -10.74
CA SER A 111 -2.46 -10.78 -9.44
C SER A 111 -3.80 -11.22 -8.82
N TYR A 112 -4.64 -11.95 -9.54
CA TYR A 112 -5.92 -12.46 -9.05
C TYR A 112 -5.85 -13.97 -8.77
N ASN A 113 -5.42 -14.34 -7.57
CA ASN A 113 -5.28 -15.75 -7.16
C ASN A 113 -6.18 -16.03 -5.96
N PRO A 114 -7.46 -16.43 -6.19
CA PRO A 114 -8.38 -16.72 -5.10
C PRO A 114 -7.94 -17.98 -4.34
N GLN A 115 -8.01 -17.91 -3.02
CA GLN A 115 -7.76 -19.01 -2.11
C GLN A 115 -8.84 -19.06 -1.03
N THR A 116 -9.19 -20.25 -0.58
CA THR A 116 -9.91 -20.45 0.67
C THR A 116 -8.96 -20.31 1.87
N MET A 117 -9.49 -20.09 3.06
CA MET A 117 -8.67 -20.08 4.29
C MET A 117 -7.94 -21.41 4.51
N THR A 118 -8.55 -22.52 4.12
CA THR A 118 -7.92 -23.85 4.18
C THR A 118 -6.73 -23.95 3.23
N GLU A 119 -6.87 -23.49 1.99
CA GLU A 119 -5.78 -23.46 1.00
C GLU A 119 -4.66 -22.51 1.43
N LEU A 120 -5.00 -21.32 1.95
CA LEU A 120 -4.02 -20.38 2.50
C LEU A 120 -3.21 -21.01 3.63
N LYS A 121 -3.87 -21.73 4.56
CA LYS A 121 -3.20 -22.44 5.66
C LYS A 121 -2.32 -23.58 5.17
N ALA A 122 -2.71 -24.26 4.12
CA ALA A 122 -1.90 -25.33 3.51
C ALA A 122 -0.69 -24.77 2.75
N LEU A 123 -0.81 -23.56 2.19
CA LEU A 123 0.25 -22.87 1.45
C LEU A 123 1.31 -22.29 2.39
N VAL A 124 0.91 -21.64 3.50
CA VAL A 124 1.78 -21.02 4.51
C VAL A 124 1.64 -21.81 5.82
N LYS A 125 2.70 -22.52 6.20
CA LYS A 125 2.67 -23.45 7.33
C LYS A 125 3.31 -22.89 8.61
N ASN A 126 4.29 -22.00 8.44
CA ASN A 126 5.07 -21.45 9.55
C ASN A 126 4.37 -20.29 10.29
N LEU A 127 3.30 -19.73 9.70
CA LEU A 127 2.40 -18.76 10.32
C LEU A 127 0.94 -19.15 10.05
N ASP A 128 0.06 -18.84 10.98
CA ASP A 128 -1.38 -18.99 10.80
C ASP A 128 -1.99 -17.67 10.26
N LEU A 129 -1.84 -17.43 8.95
CA LEU A 129 -2.40 -16.25 8.30
C LEU A 129 -3.93 -16.17 8.41
N PRO A 130 -4.71 -17.27 8.30
CA PRO A 130 -6.13 -17.26 8.61
C PRO A 130 -6.46 -16.70 10.00
N ALA A 131 -5.68 -17.05 11.03
CA ALA A 131 -5.88 -16.53 12.38
C ALA A 131 -5.63 -15.01 12.44
N LEU A 132 -4.61 -14.49 11.74
CA LEU A 132 -4.36 -13.04 11.66
C LEU A 132 -5.56 -12.30 11.04
N LEU A 133 -6.11 -12.84 9.95
CA LEU A 133 -7.26 -12.23 9.26
C LEU A 133 -8.54 -12.31 10.10
N LYS A 134 -8.76 -13.40 10.81
CA LYS A 134 -9.89 -13.54 11.74
C LYS A 134 -9.82 -12.52 12.88
N ASN A 135 -8.61 -12.22 13.36
CA ASN A 135 -8.38 -11.25 14.44
C ASN A 135 -8.84 -9.82 14.06
N VAL A 136 -8.74 -9.45 12.78
CA VAL A 136 -9.24 -8.17 12.27
C VAL A 136 -10.71 -8.21 11.83
N GLY A 137 -11.44 -9.26 12.22
CA GLY A 137 -12.88 -9.40 11.99
C GLY A 137 -13.25 -10.00 10.63
N MET A 138 -12.32 -10.57 9.90
CA MET A 138 -12.63 -11.23 8.64
C MET A 138 -13.40 -12.54 8.89
N THR A 139 -14.59 -12.63 8.28
CA THR A 139 -15.49 -13.79 8.40
C THR A 139 -15.63 -14.61 7.11
N GLN A 140 -15.15 -14.07 5.99
CA GLN A 140 -15.26 -14.73 4.69
C GLN A 140 -14.19 -15.80 4.53
N ASP A 141 -14.53 -16.88 3.81
CA ASP A 141 -13.59 -17.99 3.51
C ASP A 141 -12.70 -17.69 2.29
N LYS A 142 -12.95 -16.60 1.54
CA LYS A 142 -12.23 -16.27 0.32
C LYS A 142 -11.26 -15.11 0.53
N VAL A 143 -10.01 -15.28 0.08
CA VAL A 143 -9.00 -14.24 -0.05
C VAL A 143 -8.39 -14.24 -1.45
N ILE A 144 -7.85 -13.11 -1.89
CA ILE A 144 -7.10 -13.01 -3.15
C ILE A 144 -5.64 -12.77 -2.83
N LEU A 145 -4.75 -13.63 -3.29
CA LEU A 145 -3.30 -13.41 -3.19
C LEU A 145 -2.82 -12.67 -4.43
N THR A 146 -2.23 -11.48 -4.23
CA THR A 146 -1.70 -10.67 -5.33
C THR A 146 -0.32 -11.14 -5.78
N GLN A 147 0.41 -11.88 -4.93
CA GLN A 147 1.80 -12.29 -5.12
C GLN A 147 1.97 -13.80 -4.92
N MET A 148 1.33 -14.61 -5.76
CA MET A 148 1.31 -16.06 -5.59
C MET A 148 2.72 -16.70 -5.51
N ARG A 149 3.72 -16.16 -6.24
CA ARG A 149 5.12 -16.64 -6.15
C ARG A 149 5.68 -16.48 -4.75
N LEU A 150 5.43 -15.35 -4.12
CA LEU A 150 5.87 -15.06 -2.75
C LEU A 150 5.21 -16.02 -1.75
N TYR A 151 3.90 -16.24 -1.87
CA TYR A 151 3.18 -17.12 -0.95
C TYR A 151 3.61 -18.59 -1.06
N LYS A 152 3.98 -19.07 -2.25
CA LYS A 152 4.55 -20.41 -2.43
C LYS A 152 5.91 -20.60 -1.74
N ASP A 153 6.68 -19.54 -1.61
CA ASP A 153 8.01 -19.54 -0.99
C ASP A 153 8.03 -18.89 0.41
N TYR A 154 6.84 -18.59 0.96
CA TYR A 154 6.68 -17.87 2.23
C TYR A 154 7.46 -18.51 3.38
N ASP A 155 7.35 -19.81 3.52
CA ASP A 155 8.03 -20.56 4.60
C ASP A 155 9.56 -20.60 4.44
N LYS A 156 10.10 -20.31 3.25
CA LYS A 156 11.55 -20.16 3.04
C LYS A 156 12.04 -18.83 3.63
N LEU A 157 11.21 -17.81 3.62
CA LEU A 157 11.50 -16.50 4.22
C LEU A 157 11.23 -16.53 5.74
N ILE A 158 10.10 -17.09 6.13
CA ILE A 158 9.63 -17.13 7.52
C ILE A 158 9.87 -18.53 8.09
N ASN A 159 10.97 -18.70 8.81
CA ASN A 159 11.32 -19.95 9.48
C ASN A 159 12.17 -19.68 10.72
N ALA A 160 12.40 -20.73 11.52
CA ALA A 160 13.12 -20.61 12.79
C ALA A 160 14.58 -20.14 12.62
N ALA A 161 15.26 -20.50 11.53
CA ALA A 161 16.63 -20.07 11.26
C ALA A 161 16.73 -18.57 10.94
N ASN A 162 15.68 -18.00 10.34
CA ASN A 162 15.61 -16.60 9.99
C ASN A 162 15.08 -15.69 11.11
N LEU A 163 14.67 -16.22 12.26
CA LEU A 163 14.11 -15.41 13.36
C LEU A 163 14.98 -14.22 13.79
N PRO A 164 16.32 -14.33 13.91
CA PRO A 164 17.15 -13.16 14.24
C PRO A 164 17.06 -12.06 13.16
N LEU A 165 17.10 -12.44 11.89
CA LEU A 165 16.95 -11.53 10.75
C LEU A 165 15.55 -10.91 10.70
N LEU A 166 14.51 -11.72 10.89
CA LEU A 166 13.12 -11.27 10.94
C LEU A 166 12.87 -10.26 12.05
N LYS A 167 13.51 -10.46 13.21
CA LYS A 167 13.43 -9.50 14.33
C LYS A 167 14.02 -8.14 13.94
N ASP A 168 15.18 -8.12 13.30
CA ASP A 168 15.81 -6.89 12.83
C ASP A 168 14.95 -6.24 11.71
N TYR A 169 14.44 -7.04 10.77
CA TYR A 169 13.55 -6.58 9.70
C TYR A 169 12.26 -5.94 10.25
N LEU A 170 11.58 -6.59 11.18
CA LEU A 170 10.35 -6.06 11.79
C LEU A 170 10.61 -4.75 12.55
N LYS A 171 11.71 -4.70 13.31
CA LYS A 171 12.14 -3.48 14.01
C LYS A 171 12.42 -2.34 13.02
N TYR A 172 13.18 -2.62 11.96
CA TYR A 172 13.49 -1.64 10.93
C TYR A 172 12.23 -1.12 10.25
N MET A 173 11.31 -2.01 9.83
CA MET A 173 10.07 -1.62 9.17
C MET A 173 9.14 -0.82 10.09
N LEU A 174 9.08 -1.13 11.38
CA LEU A 174 8.32 -0.35 12.35
C LEU A 174 8.90 1.06 12.50
N VAL A 175 10.23 1.18 12.57
CA VAL A 175 10.89 2.50 12.60
C VAL A 175 10.65 3.25 11.30
N LEU A 176 10.82 2.58 10.15
CA LEU A 176 10.65 3.19 8.84
C LEU A 176 9.24 3.72 8.62
N SER A 177 8.20 2.99 9.04
CA SER A 177 6.81 3.43 8.90
C SER A 177 6.47 4.68 9.73
N ASN A 178 7.26 4.95 10.79
CA ASN A 178 7.06 6.08 11.69
C ASN A 178 8.20 7.12 11.64
N ILE A 179 9.15 6.96 10.73
CA ILE A 179 10.46 7.64 10.75
C ILE A 179 10.36 9.18 10.82
N THR A 180 9.34 9.75 10.18
CA THR A 180 9.12 11.21 10.15
C THR A 180 8.46 11.76 11.42
N ASN A 181 8.01 10.88 12.33
CA ASN A 181 7.29 11.24 13.55
C ASN A 181 8.06 10.91 14.83
N LEU A 182 9.21 10.22 14.75
CA LEU A 182 9.96 9.77 15.91
C LEU A 182 10.85 10.87 16.50
N ASN A 183 11.77 11.40 15.72
CA ASN A 183 12.64 12.51 16.09
C ASN A 183 13.25 13.21 14.88
N GLU A 184 13.86 14.38 15.09
CA GLU A 184 14.44 15.20 14.02
C GLU A 184 15.58 14.49 13.28
N GLN A 185 16.41 13.70 13.96
CA GLN A 185 17.50 12.95 13.32
C GLN A 185 16.97 11.96 12.30
N LEU A 186 15.99 11.16 12.67
CA LEU A 186 15.38 10.15 11.79
C LEU A 186 14.58 10.79 10.65
N ASP A 187 13.87 11.88 10.94
CA ASP A 187 13.16 12.65 9.92
C ASP A 187 14.13 13.21 8.86
N ASN A 188 15.25 13.80 9.29
CA ASN A 188 16.28 14.31 8.41
C ASN A 188 16.94 13.18 7.58
N LEU A 189 17.24 12.03 8.17
CA LEU A 189 17.75 10.87 7.45
C LEU A 189 16.76 10.43 6.34
N SER A 190 15.48 10.35 6.67
CA SER A 190 14.42 10.02 5.71
C SER A 190 14.34 11.02 4.57
N PHE A 191 14.38 12.32 4.89
CA PHE A 191 14.36 13.39 3.89
C PHE A 191 15.55 13.31 2.94
N GLU A 192 16.78 13.20 3.45
CA GLU A 192 18.01 13.17 2.64
C GLU A 192 18.02 11.97 1.67
N PHE A 193 17.52 10.81 2.09
CA PHE A 193 17.47 9.65 1.22
C PHE A 193 16.25 9.65 0.28
N TYR A 194 15.02 9.63 0.82
CA TYR A 194 13.83 9.43 -0.01
C TYR A 194 13.41 10.66 -0.80
N ASN A 195 13.54 11.85 -0.21
CA ASN A 195 13.05 13.05 -0.87
C ASN A 195 14.14 13.72 -1.70
N LYS A 196 15.31 13.92 -1.12
CA LYS A 196 16.40 14.63 -1.79
C LYS A 196 17.13 13.75 -2.79
N TYR A 197 17.64 12.59 -2.37
CA TYR A 197 18.40 11.72 -3.27
C TYR A 197 17.49 11.04 -4.32
N LEU A 198 16.41 10.34 -3.91
CA LEU A 198 15.59 9.58 -4.86
C LEU A 198 14.64 10.45 -5.69
N ARG A 199 14.12 11.56 -5.14
CA ARG A 199 13.09 12.38 -5.79
C ARG A 199 13.60 13.76 -6.24
N GLY A 200 14.83 14.15 -5.90
CA GLY A 200 15.42 15.42 -6.28
C GLY A 200 14.87 16.66 -5.56
N GLN A 201 14.12 16.47 -4.46
CA GLN A 201 13.59 17.59 -3.67
C GLN A 201 14.74 18.30 -2.93
N GLN A 202 14.88 19.62 -3.11
CA GLN A 202 16.02 20.36 -2.57
C GLN A 202 15.85 20.72 -1.09
N GLU A 203 14.63 21.07 -0.67
CA GLU A 203 14.33 21.54 0.67
C GLU A 203 13.12 20.81 1.28
N GLN A 204 13.17 20.57 2.58
CA GLN A 204 12.05 19.99 3.32
C GLN A 204 10.88 20.97 3.39
N ARG A 205 9.67 20.47 3.24
CA ARG A 205 8.46 21.27 3.47
C ARG A 205 8.41 21.78 4.91
N SER A 206 7.89 23.01 5.09
CA SER A 206 7.69 23.55 6.44
C SER A 206 6.84 22.60 7.29
N ILE A 207 7.08 22.60 8.60
CA ILE A 207 6.35 21.75 9.55
C ILE A 207 4.82 21.95 9.47
N THR A 208 4.39 23.18 9.23
CA THR A 208 2.97 23.50 9.02
C THR A 208 2.38 22.79 7.82
N LYS A 209 3.07 22.79 6.66
CA LYS A 209 2.61 22.06 5.47
C LYS A 209 2.60 20.55 5.68
N ARG A 210 3.53 20.03 6.45
CA ARG A 210 3.60 18.60 6.78
C ARG A 210 2.47 18.20 7.74
N ALA A 211 2.19 19.02 8.76
CA ALA A 211 1.07 18.83 9.67
C ALA A 211 -0.28 18.83 8.93
N PHE A 212 -0.47 19.74 7.97
CA PHE A 212 -1.67 19.71 7.11
C PHE A 212 -1.78 18.39 6.33
N GLY A 213 -0.68 17.84 5.85
CA GLY A 213 -0.69 16.52 5.18
C GLY A 213 -1.13 15.38 6.09
N VAL A 214 -0.76 15.41 7.38
CA VAL A 214 -1.21 14.43 8.37
C VAL A 214 -2.72 14.56 8.63
N ILE A 215 -3.21 15.79 8.81
CA ILE A 215 -4.65 16.07 9.00
C ILE A 215 -5.44 15.59 7.78
N ASP A 216 -4.98 15.94 6.57
CA ASP A 216 -5.64 15.56 5.31
C ASP A 216 -5.68 14.02 5.14
N GLY A 217 -4.59 13.34 5.47
CA GLY A 217 -4.52 11.88 5.42
C GLY A 217 -5.41 11.15 6.45
N SER A 218 -5.71 11.81 7.60
CA SER A 218 -6.46 11.19 8.70
C SER A 218 -7.92 11.62 8.75
N LEU A 219 -8.19 12.90 8.48
CA LEU A 219 -9.50 13.55 8.60
C LEU A 219 -9.86 14.34 7.34
N GLY A 220 -9.44 13.83 6.16
CA GLY A 220 -9.53 14.55 4.90
C GLY A 220 -10.92 15.04 4.54
N GLU A 221 -11.98 14.27 4.81
CA GLU A 221 -13.35 14.73 4.55
C GLU A 221 -13.80 15.85 5.50
N ALA A 222 -13.47 15.76 6.79
CA ALA A 222 -13.80 16.82 7.75
C ALA A 222 -13.09 18.12 7.39
N PHE A 223 -11.80 18.04 7.04
CA PHE A 223 -11.01 19.19 6.60
C PHE A 223 -11.47 19.70 5.23
N GLY A 224 -11.77 18.80 4.29
CA GLY A 224 -12.29 19.10 2.97
C GLY A 224 -13.62 19.85 3.01
N LYS A 225 -14.49 19.52 3.98
CA LYS A 225 -15.76 20.24 4.19
C LYS A 225 -15.53 21.73 4.47
N LEU A 226 -14.61 22.06 5.38
CA LEU A 226 -14.26 23.46 5.69
C LEU A 226 -13.68 24.18 4.47
N TYR A 227 -12.86 23.49 3.68
CA TYR A 227 -12.31 24.05 2.45
C TYR A 227 -13.40 24.35 1.42
N VAL A 228 -14.32 23.39 1.20
CA VAL A 228 -15.42 23.52 0.24
C VAL A 228 -16.36 24.63 0.65
N GLU A 229 -16.76 24.73 1.92
CA GLU A 229 -17.61 25.81 2.42
C GLU A 229 -17.04 27.21 2.15
N LYS A 230 -15.71 27.34 2.17
CA LYS A 230 -15.04 28.61 2.02
C LYS A 230 -14.67 28.95 0.57
N TYR A 231 -14.25 27.98 -0.21
CA TYR A 231 -13.56 28.21 -1.50
C TYR A 231 -14.25 27.56 -2.69
N PHE A 232 -15.28 26.74 -2.49
CA PHE A 232 -15.84 25.95 -3.59
C PHE A 232 -17.34 26.21 -3.77
N PRO A 233 -17.75 27.10 -4.68
CA PRO A 233 -19.16 27.42 -4.92
C PRO A 233 -19.89 26.19 -5.51
N LYS A 234 -21.17 26.03 -5.11
CA LYS A 234 -22.03 24.94 -5.56
C LYS A 234 -22.17 24.91 -7.09
N GLU A 235 -22.21 26.08 -7.71
CA GLU A 235 -22.32 26.26 -9.15
C GLU A 235 -21.14 25.61 -9.91
N ALA A 236 -19.94 25.59 -9.33
CA ALA A 236 -18.78 24.95 -9.95
C ALA A 236 -18.97 23.43 -10.07
N LYS A 237 -19.57 22.77 -9.05
CA LYS A 237 -19.91 21.35 -9.11
C LYS A 237 -20.94 21.07 -10.20
N GLU A 238 -21.97 21.89 -10.31
CA GLU A 238 -23.01 21.76 -11.33
C GLU A 238 -22.47 21.96 -12.76
N GLN A 239 -21.56 22.93 -12.95
CA GLN A 239 -20.88 23.14 -14.23
C GLN A 239 -20.03 21.93 -14.63
N MET A 240 -19.28 21.35 -13.67
CA MET A 240 -18.48 20.17 -13.92
C MET A 240 -19.34 18.94 -14.25
N LEU A 241 -20.45 18.72 -13.57
CA LEU A 241 -21.40 17.66 -13.88
C LEU A 241 -21.98 17.84 -15.29
N THR A 242 -22.27 19.08 -15.67
CA THR A 242 -22.72 19.43 -17.02
C THR A 242 -21.65 19.10 -18.05
N LEU A 243 -20.39 19.49 -17.82
CA LEU A 243 -19.27 19.14 -18.69
C LEU A 243 -19.14 17.61 -18.86
N ILE A 244 -19.20 16.85 -17.77
CA ILE A 244 -19.14 15.37 -17.81
C ILE A 244 -20.31 14.80 -18.62
N SER A 245 -21.50 15.38 -18.51
CA SER A 245 -22.64 14.96 -19.34
C SER A 245 -22.39 15.11 -20.82
N TYR A 246 -21.76 16.22 -21.25
CA TYR A 246 -21.37 16.43 -22.65
C TYR A 246 -20.26 15.47 -23.09
N LEU A 247 -19.27 15.22 -22.24
CA LEU A 247 -18.24 14.22 -22.51
C LEU A 247 -18.86 12.83 -22.72
N ARG A 248 -19.79 12.42 -21.86
CA ARG A 248 -20.51 11.14 -22.04
C ARG A 248 -21.26 11.07 -23.37
N LYS A 249 -21.97 12.13 -23.77
CA LYS A 249 -22.64 12.19 -25.07
C LYS A 249 -21.65 12.06 -26.21
N SER A 250 -20.53 12.76 -26.16
CA SER A 250 -19.46 12.68 -27.16
C SER A 250 -18.89 11.25 -27.24
N PHE A 251 -18.65 10.59 -26.08
CA PHE A 251 -18.21 9.18 -26.05
C PHE A 251 -19.21 8.22 -26.70
N VAL A 252 -20.52 8.41 -26.50
CA VAL A 252 -21.55 7.62 -27.15
C VAL A 252 -21.42 7.70 -28.66
N GLU A 253 -21.32 8.91 -29.21
CA GLU A 253 -21.18 9.12 -30.65
C GLU A 253 -19.85 8.58 -31.19
N HIS A 254 -18.76 8.75 -30.41
CA HIS A 254 -17.49 8.20 -30.79
C HIS A 254 -17.53 6.66 -30.89
N ILE A 255 -18.06 5.97 -29.86
CA ILE A 255 -18.19 4.50 -29.84
C ILE A 255 -19.03 4.00 -31.04
N LYS A 256 -20.16 4.65 -31.35
CA LYS A 256 -21.02 4.27 -32.49
C LYS A 256 -20.28 4.34 -33.83
N ASN A 257 -19.36 5.30 -33.96
CA ASN A 257 -18.66 5.57 -35.23
C ASN A 257 -17.31 4.82 -35.37
N LEU A 258 -16.88 4.00 -34.36
CA LEU A 258 -15.67 3.21 -34.49
C LEU A 258 -15.76 2.15 -35.56
N SER A 259 -14.92 2.22 -36.58
CA SER A 259 -14.89 1.27 -37.68
C SER A 259 -14.31 -0.10 -37.36
N TRP A 260 -13.40 -0.15 -36.37
CA TRP A 260 -12.70 -1.37 -35.96
C TRP A 260 -13.46 -2.21 -34.93
N MET A 261 -14.50 -1.68 -34.32
CA MET A 261 -15.26 -2.34 -33.26
C MET A 261 -16.55 -2.98 -33.85
N SER A 262 -16.80 -4.26 -33.54
CA SER A 262 -18.04 -4.94 -33.96
C SER A 262 -19.28 -4.31 -33.28
N GLU A 263 -20.44 -4.45 -33.93
CA GLU A 263 -21.70 -3.92 -33.40
C GLU A 263 -22.08 -4.52 -32.04
N GLU A 264 -21.78 -5.80 -31.82
CA GLU A 264 -21.98 -6.44 -30.52
C GLU A 264 -21.10 -5.79 -29.44
N THR A 265 -19.83 -5.56 -29.75
CA THR A 265 -18.89 -4.90 -28.82
C THR A 265 -19.29 -3.46 -28.56
N LYS A 266 -19.73 -2.70 -29.56
CA LYS A 266 -20.27 -1.34 -29.37
C LYS A 266 -21.44 -1.33 -28.41
N LYS A 267 -22.39 -2.25 -28.50
CA LYS A 267 -23.50 -2.37 -27.55
C LYS A 267 -23.03 -2.59 -26.15
N LYS A 268 -22.08 -3.50 -25.92
CA LYS A 268 -21.48 -3.75 -24.60
C LYS A 268 -20.73 -2.53 -24.05
N ALA A 269 -19.98 -1.82 -24.91
CA ALA A 269 -19.28 -0.59 -24.53
C ALA A 269 -20.25 0.53 -24.12
N LEU A 270 -21.38 0.69 -24.83
CA LEU A 270 -22.40 1.67 -24.45
C LEU A 270 -23.07 1.34 -23.12
N VAL A 271 -23.36 0.05 -22.85
CA VAL A 271 -23.86 -0.39 -21.52
C VAL A 271 -22.86 -0.09 -20.43
N LYS A 272 -21.55 -0.32 -20.67
CA LYS A 272 -20.50 0.01 -19.71
C LYS A 272 -20.42 1.52 -19.45
N LEU A 273 -20.50 2.34 -20.50
CA LEU A 273 -20.51 3.79 -20.38
C LEU A 273 -21.73 4.31 -19.61
N ASP A 274 -22.91 3.71 -19.81
CA ASP A 274 -24.12 4.07 -19.07
C ASP A 274 -24.00 3.79 -17.56
N LYS A 275 -23.35 2.69 -17.20
CA LYS A 275 -23.10 2.30 -15.79
C LYS A 275 -21.95 3.05 -15.12
N LEU A 276 -21.24 3.94 -15.83
CA LEU A 276 -20.13 4.69 -15.26
C LEU A 276 -20.62 5.65 -14.17
N GLY A 277 -20.20 5.41 -12.92
CA GLY A 277 -20.46 6.33 -11.81
C GLY A 277 -19.63 7.61 -11.95
N VAL A 278 -20.18 8.72 -11.47
CA VAL A 278 -19.51 10.03 -11.47
C VAL A 278 -19.34 10.51 -10.05
N LYS A 279 -18.10 10.80 -9.65
CA LYS A 279 -17.76 11.46 -8.38
C LYS A 279 -16.98 12.72 -8.71
N VAL A 280 -17.49 13.87 -8.29
CA VAL A 280 -16.93 15.19 -8.65
C VAL A 280 -16.71 16.01 -7.42
N TRP A 281 -15.47 16.41 -7.19
CA TRP A 281 -15.01 17.35 -6.19
C TRP A 281 -15.22 16.85 -4.75
N TYR A 282 -16.44 16.89 -4.21
CA TYR A 282 -16.76 16.55 -2.84
C TYR A 282 -18.01 15.66 -2.78
N PRO A 283 -18.15 14.83 -1.73
CA PRO A 283 -19.29 13.90 -1.59
C PRO A 283 -20.61 14.65 -1.42
N ASP A 284 -21.72 14.06 -1.87
CA ASP A 284 -23.04 14.61 -1.63
C ASP A 284 -23.46 14.44 -0.16
N LYS A 285 -22.92 13.42 0.51
CA LYS A 285 -23.10 13.17 1.94
C LYS A 285 -21.72 13.06 2.58
N TRP A 286 -21.42 13.98 3.48
CA TRP A 286 -20.19 13.98 4.27
C TRP A 286 -20.21 12.90 5.34
N GLU A 287 -19.05 12.39 5.70
CA GLU A 287 -18.91 11.51 6.86
C GLU A 287 -19.19 12.26 8.16
N ASP A 288 -19.83 11.57 9.10
CA ASP A 288 -20.15 12.09 10.42
C ASP A 288 -19.07 11.72 11.44
N TYR A 289 -18.23 12.69 11.78
CA TYR A 289 -17.16 12.55 12.79
C TYR A 289 -17.62 12.87 14.22
N SER A 290 -18.93 13.10 14.47
CA SER A 290 -19.44 13.50 15.79
C SER A 290 -19.16 12.47 16.90
N LYS A 291 -18.94 11.20 16.53
CA LYS A 291 -18.61 10.11 17.45
C LYS A 291 -17.11 9.80 17.56
N LEU A 292 -16.29 10.52 16.80
CA LEU A 292 -14.85 10.32 16.86
C LEU A 292 -14.30 10.86 18.17
N THR A 293 -13.62 10.01 18.91
CA THR A 293 -12.86 10.39 20.10
C THR A 293 -11.37 10.23 19.80
N MET A 294 -10.58 11.23 20.16
CA MET A 294 -9.12 11.17 20.07
C MET A 294 -8.55 11.00 21.48
N ASN A 295 -7.67 10.03 21.64
CA ASN A 295 -6.91 9.89 22.87
C ASN A 295 -5.47 10.38 22.62
N PRO A 296 -5.08 11.55 23.14
CA PRO A 296 -3.75 12.10 22.90
C PRO A 296 -2.61 11.32 23.59
N GLU A 297 -2.94 10.40 24.49
CA GLU A 297 -1.97 9.56 25.21
C GLU A 297 -1.66 8.26 24.45
N VAL A 298 -2.38 7.95 23.38
CA VAL A 298 -2.17 6.77 22.55
C VAL A 298 -1.83 7.25 21.14
N SER A 299 -0.55 7.37 20.86
CA SER A 299 0.00 7.68 19.53
C SER A 299 0.78 6.50 18.98
#